data_ff10799305d1485f2e52e5be3b704deb
#
_entry.id   ff10799305d1485f2e52e5be3b704deb
#
_cell.length_a   1.000
_cell.length_b   1.000
_cell.length_c   1.000
_cell.angle_alpha   90.00
_cell.angle_beta   90.00
_cell.angle_gamma   90.00
#
_symmetry.space_group_name_H-M   'P 1'
#
loop_
_entity.id
_entity.type
_entity.pdbx_description
1 polymer ?
#
loop_
_entity_poly.entity_id
_entity_poly.type
_entity_poly.pdbx_seq_one_letter_code
_entity_poly.pdbx_strand_id
1 'polypeptide(L)'
;MPHLLSKSKYIRGLQCERALWLDVHEPRLARYTAEQMRRFDAGRDFEYAFKSTFPAAIDLSAELKRNVDAYPALTAQLLDGLHTPSPLRGTPPNLGGELLPRSVLTSSSPKLGEGDRREAVVEECAKPITLFEAGFQYDDVLVLADVVCQREDGSLDIYEVKSGTTLSETYRRDAALQHYVISHCREVHTFNIVYSGIDDFIITDLTDELAVMHDEIAKNITAMKQIVMDTNEPDTPTGQHCMTPYECPYQAHCQSGVRQLTLF
;
A
#
# COMPACT_ATOMS: atom_id res chain seq x y z
N MET A 1 -16.00 -5.61 -11.23
CA MET A 1 -15.54 -7.00 -11.46
C MET A 1 -14.42 -7.27 -10.47
N PRO A 2 -14.24 -8.51 -10.00
CA PRO A 2 -13.09 -8.83 -9.15
C PRO A 2 -11.79 -8.53 -9.93
N HIS A 3 -10.78 -8.00 -9.23
CA HIS A 3 -9.47 -7.74 -9.80
C HIS A 3 -8.69 -9.07 -10.00
N LEU A 4 -7.86 -9.14 -11.05
CA LEU A 4 -6.96 -10.27 -11.29
C LEU A 4 -5.63 -10.11 -10.57
N LEU A 5 -5.11 -8.88 -10.56
CA LEU A 5 -3.83 -8.53 -9.98
C LEU A 5 -3.99 -7.56 -8.81
N SER A 6 -3.05 -7.61 -7.89
CA SER A 6 -2.86 -6.63 -6.82
C SER A 6 -1.40 -6.17 -6.82
N LYS A 7 -1.08 -5.13 -6.06
CA LYS A 7 0.29 -4.63 -5.86
C LYS A 7 1.28 -5.76 -5.54
N SER A 8 0.96 -6.61 -4.57
CA SER A 8 1.82 -7.73 -4.18
C SER A 8 1.98 -8.79 -5.27
N LYS A 9 0.90 -9.12 -6.00
CA LYS A 9 0.94 -10.06 -7.12
C LYS A 9 1.78 -9.53 -8.28
N TYR A 10 1.66 -8.24 -8.59
CA TYR A 10 2.48 -7.61 -9.62
C TYR A 10 3.98 -7.69 -9.30
N ILE A 11 4.38 -7.29 -8.08
CA ILE A 11 5.79 -7.40 -7.65
C ILE A 11 6.26 -8.86 -7.65
N ARG A 12 5.39 -9.79 -7.28
CA ARG A 12 5.65 -11.23 -7.38
C ARG A 12 5.89 -11.68 -8.82
N GLY A 13 5.08 -11.21 -9.76
CA GLY A 13 5.20 -11.51 -11.19
C GLY A 13 6.49 -10.96 -11.81
N LEU A 14 6.93 -9.76 -11.41
CA LEU A 14 8.22 -9.21 -11.81
C LEU A 14 9.40 -10.08 -11.32
N GLN A 15 9.26 -10.73 -10.17
CA GLN A 15 10.26 -11.61 -9.63
C GLN A 15 10.26 -12.98 -10.33
N CYS A 16 9.07 -13.57 -10.52
CA CYS A 16 8.95 -14.94 -11.04
C CYS A 16 7.51 -15.24 -11.48
N GLU A 17 7.33 -15.63 -12.75
CA GLU A 17 6.04 -16.04 -13.32
C GLU A 17 5.41 -17.20 -12.55
N ARG A 18 6.22 -18.22 -12.24
CA ARG A 18 5.78 -19.40 -11.46
C ARG A 18 5.28 -19.00 -10.08
N ALA A 19 5.97 -18.08 -9.41
CA ALA A 19 5.56 -17.59 -8.09
C ALA A 19 4.26 -16.77 -8.15
N LEU A 20 4.05 -15.98 -9.22
CA LEU A 20 2.78 -15.29 -9.46
C LEU A 20 1.64 -16.30 -9.67
N TRP A 21 1.85 -17.29 -10.49
CA TRP A 21 0.86 -18.36 -10.73
C TRP A 21 0.49 -19.06 -9.42
N LEU A 22 1.48 -19.43 -8.61
CA LEU A 22 1.28 -20.06 -7.29
C LEU A 22 0.53 -19.17 -6.31
N ASP A 23 0.78 -17.86 -6.32
CA ASP A 23 0.03 -16.88 -5.49
C ASP A 23 -1.48 -16.87 -5.81
N VAL A 24 -1.85 -17.20 -7.03
CA VAL A 24 -3.25 -17.21 -7.47
C VAL A 24 -3.90 -18.59 -7.29
N HIS A 25 -3.21 -19.63 -7.76
CA HIS A 25 -3.80 -20.99 -7.84
C HIS A 25 -3.52 -21.84 -6.61
N GLU A 26 -2.36 -21.65 -5.95
CA GLU A 26 -1.94 -22.47 -4.81
C GLU A 26 -1.36 -21.64 -3.64
N PRO A 27 -2.05 -20.59 -3.16
CA PRO A 27 -1.52 -19.69 -2.13
C PRO A 27 -1.17 -20.40 -0.81
N ARG A 28 -1.79 -21.56 -0.55
CA ARG A 28 -1.52 -22.39 0.63
C ARG A 28 -0.12 -23.00 0.66
N LEU A 29 0.60 -23.02 -0.47
CA LEU A 29 1.98 -23.51 -0.56
C LEU A 29 3.02 -22.47 -0.10
N ALA A 30 2.62 -21.22 0.08
CA ALA A 30 3.50 -20.17 0.57
C ALA A 30 4.01 -20.49 1.99
N ARG A 31 5.32 -20.30 2.19
CA ARG A 31 5.98 -20.44 3.49
C ARG A 31 6.82 -19.20 3.77
N TYR A 32 6.43 -18.46 4.79
CA TYR A 32 7.17 -17.27 5.22
C TYR A 32 8.04 -17.61 6.42
N THR A 33 9.27 -17.10 6.41
CA THR A 33 10.19 -17.24 7.54
C THR A 33 9.79 -16.30 8.69
N ALA A 34 10.26 -16.62 9.92
CA ALA A 34 10.04 -15.73 11.05
C ALA A 34 10.69 -14.35 10.86
N GLU A 35 11.78 -14.27 10.08
CA GLU A 35 12.43 -13.01 9.73
C GLU A 35 11.56 -12.16 8.79
N GLN A 36 10.99 -12.78 7.75
CA GLN A 36 10.05 -12.09 6.86
C GLN A 36 8.84 -11.54 7.63
N MET A 37 8.29 -12.33 8.56
CA MET A 37 7.18 -11.86 9.40
C MET A 37 7.56 -10.65 10.26
N ARG A 38 8.75 -10.65 10.88
CA ARG A 38 9.25 -9.48 11.64
C ARG A 38 9.42 -8.25 10.76
N ARG A 39 9.88 -8.40 9.51
CA ARG A 39 9.98 -7.28 8.57
C ARG A 39 8.62 -6.68 8.21
N PHE A 40 7.59 -7.53 8.05
CA PHE A 40 6.22 -7.04 7.83
C PHE A 40 5.68 -6.28 9.04
N ASP A 41 5.98 -6.74 10.27
CA ASP A 41 5.58 -6.05 11.50
C ASP A 41 6.24 -4.68 11.62
N ALA A 42 7.57 -4.61 11.42
CA ALA A 42 8.29 -3.34 11.44
C ALA A 42 7.82 -2.36 10.35
N GLY A 43 7.39 -2.88 9.18
CA GLY A 43 6.79 -2.07 8.12
C GLY A 43 5.51 -1.39 8.58
N ARG A 44 4.64 -2.12 9.25
CA ARG A 44 3.37 -1.59 9.78
C ARG A 44 3.58 -0.53 10.87
N ASP A 45 4.56 -0.71 11.74
CA ASP A 45 4.86 0.27 12.80
C ASP A 45 5.33 1.61 12.21
N PHE A 46 6.19 1.56 11.17
CA PHE A 46 6.65 2.76 10.46
C PHE A 46 5.51 3.47 9.73
N GLU A 47 4.69 2.72 9.01
CA GLU A 47 3.50 3.23 8.32
C GLU A 47 2.52 3.89 9.30
N TYR A 48 2.26 3.25 10.45
CA TYR A 48 1.41 3.81 11.49
C TYR A 48 1.97 5.14 12.03
N ALA A 49 3.29 5.22 12.23
CA ALA A 49 3.92 6.46 12.67
C ALA A 49 3.73 7.61 11.67
N PHE A 50 3.84 7.34 10.36
CA PHE A 50 3.57 8.35 9.34
C PHE A 50 2.09 8.72 9.29
N LYS A 51 1.19 7.75 9.26
CA LYS A 51 -0.26 7.97 9.26
C LYS A 51 -0.73 8.79 10.46
N SER A 52 -0.08 8.67 11.62
CA SER A 52 -0.42 9.45 12.82
C SER A 52 -0.22 10.96 12.67
N THR A 53 0.49 11.42 11.63
CA THR A 53 0.64 12.85 11.31
C THR A 53 -0.62 13.45 10.67
N PHE A 54 -1.62 12.62 10.30
CA PHE A 54 -2.90 13.02 9.69
C PHE A 54 -4.09 12.70 10.61
N PRO A 55 -4.32 13.46 11.69
CA PRO A 55 -5.30 13.10 12.72
C PRO A 55 -6.76 13.12 12.27
N ALA A 56 -7.06 13.78 11.14
CA ALA A 56 -8.40 13.90 10.58
C ALA A 56 -8.68 12.96 9.42
N ALA A 57 -7.75 12.06 9.08
CA ALA A 57 -7.89 11.13 7.98
C ALA A 57 -8.96 10.06 8.27
N ILE A 58 -9.61 9.61 7.20
CA ILE A 58 -10.57 8.49 7.24
C ILE A 58 -9.82 7.22 6.85
N ASP A 59 -9.81 6.22 7.74
CA ASP A 59 -9.19 4.92 7.49
C ASP A 59 -10.21 3.95 6.91
N LEU A 60 -10.07 3.63 5.62
CA LEU A 60 -10.96 2.71 4.93
C LEU A 60 -10.82 1.27 5.41
N SER A 61 -9.67 0.88 5.96
CA SER A 61 -9.47 -0.46 6.49
C SER A 61 -10.35 -0.75 7.72
N ALA A 62 -10.64 0.27 8.51
CA ALA A 62 -11.55 0.19 9.65
C ALA A 62 -13.01 -0.02 9.21
N GLU A 63 -13.41 0.59 8.08
CA GLU A 63 -14.77 0.51 7.51
C GLU A 63 -15.02 -0.82 6.79
N LEU A 64 -14.12 -1.22 5.91
CA LEU A 64 -14.31 -2.32 4.95
C LEU A 64 -13.71 -3.65 5.41
N LYS A 65 -12.85 -3.63 6.42
CA LYS A 65 -12.17 -4.82 6.95
C LYS A 65 -11.47 -5.62 5.85
N ARG A 66 -12.00 -6.84 5.52
CA ARG A 66 -11.43 -7.74 4.51
C ARG A 66 -12.12 -7.70 3.14
N ASN A 67 -13.11 -6.83 2.96
CA ASN A 67 -13.82 -6.72 1.68
C ASN A 67 -13.06 -5.79 0.72
N VAL A 68 -11.93 -6.27 0.21
CA VAL A 68 -11.02 -5.47 -0.65
C VAL A 68 -11.68 -5.00 -1.94
N ASP A 69 -12.66 -5.71 -2.48
CA ASP A 69 -13.35 -5.34 -3.73
C ASP A 69 -14.28 -4.12 -3.54
N ALA A 70 -14.59 -3.74 -2.30
CA ALA A 70 -15.42 -2.57 -2.00
C ALA A 70 -14.62 -1.27 -1.86
N TYR A 71 -13.28 -1.35 -1.70
CA TYR A 71 -12.45 -0.15 -1.50
C TYR A 71 -12.54 0.87 -2.63
N PRO A 72 -12.48 0.49 -3.94
CA PRO A 72 -12.57 1.48 -5.01
C PRO A 72 -13.90 2.25 -5.02
N ALA A 73 -15.01 1.57 -4.74
CA ALA A 73 -16.31 2.22 -4.70
C ALA A 73 -16.44 3.20 -3.53
N LEU A 74 -15.99 2.81 -2.34
CA LEU A 74 -16.02 3.70 -1.18
C LEU A 74 -15.05 4.88 -1.36
N THR A 75 -13.85 4.64 -1.88
CA THR A 75 -12.88 5.70 -2.20
C THR A 75 -13.50 6.74 -3.15
N ALA A 76 -14.12 6.29 -4.24
CA ALA A 76 -14.77 7.19 -5.18
C ALA A 76 -15.88 8.00 -4.53
N GLN A 77 -16.74 7.38 -3.72
CA GLN A 77 -17.83 8.07 -3.00
C GLN A 77 -17.29 9.16 -2.06
N LEU A 78 -16.21 8.90 -1.33
CA LEU A 78 -15.60 9.86 -0.42
C LEU A 78 -14.95 11.03 -1.17
N LEU A 79 -14.18 10.73 -2.23
CA LEU A 79 -13.52 11.76 -3.04
C LEU A 79 -14.53 12.63 -3.81
N ASP A 80 -15.67 12.08 -4.20
CA ASP A 80 -16.76 12.82 -4.86
C ASP A 80 -17.66 13.57 -3.87
N GLY A 81 -17.38 13.50 -2.57
CA GLY A 81 -18.18 14.16 -1.52
C GLY A 81 -19.58 13.55 -1.32
N LEU A 82 -19.83 12.35 -1.83
CA LEU A 82 -21.12 11.67 -1.80
C LEU A 82 -21.37 10.88 -0.51
N HIS A 83 -20.34 10.71 0.32
CA HIS A 83 -20.41 9.93 1.55
C HIS A 83 -20.16 10.83 2.77
N THR A 84 -21.16 10.98 3.64
CA THR A 84 -20.93 11.43 5.01
C THR A 84 -20.63 10.19 5.84
N PRO A 85 -19.45 10.07 6.48
CA PRO A 85 -19.17 8.95 7.36
C PRO A 85 -20.27 8.87 8.43
N SER A 86 -20.87 7.69 8.59
CA SER A 86 -21.75 7.47 9.76
C SER A 86 -20.92 7.74 11.02
N PRO A 87 -21.40 8.56 11.97
CA PRO A 87 -20.70 8.72 13.22
C PRO A 87 -20.53 7.34 13.86
N LEU A 88 -19.29 7.00 14.21
CA LEU A 88 -18.93 5.74 14.82
C LEU A 88 -19.94 5.40 15.92
N ARG A 89 -20.78 4.39 15.70
CA ARG A 89 -21.61 3.80 16.75
C ARG A 89 -20.72 3.02 17.70
N GLY A 90 -20.20 3.72 18.70
CA GLY A 90 -19.39 3.14 19.75
C GLY A 90 -19.24 4.12 20.88
N THR A 91 -20.35 4.49 21.52
CA THR A 91 -20.28 5.01 22.88
C THR A 91 -19.83 3.84 23.77
N PRO A 92 -18.66 3.88 24.42
CA PRO A 92 -18.34 2.89 25.43
C PRO A 92 -19.37 3.01 26.57
N PRO A 93 -19.74 1.91 27.25
CA PRO A 93 -20.66 1.96 28.36
C PRO A 93 -20.10 2.89 29.44
N ASN A 94 -20.96 3.79 29.88
CA ASN A 94 -20.71 4.77 30.91
C ASN A 94 -20.38 4.05 32.24
N LEU A 95 -19.09 3.94 32.55
CA LEU A 95 -18.63 3.62 33.90
C LEU A 95 -18.40 4.95 34.62
N GLY A 96 -19.33 5.31 35.49
CA GLY A 96 -19.23 6.47 36.36
C GLY A 96 -17.94 6.44 37.19
N GLY A 97 -17.22 7.55 37.19
CA GLY A 97 -16.02 7.76 37.99
C GLY A 97 -15.55 9.21 37.86
N GLU A 98 -15.82 9.95 38.88
CA GLU A 98 -15.30 11.23 39.37
C GLU A 98 -14.33 12.06 38.51
N LEU A 99 -14.73 13.30 38.35
CA LEU A 99 -13.94 14.44 37.89
C LEU A 99 -12.72 14.66 38.80
N LEU A 100 -11.52 14.52 38.25
CA LEU A 100 -10.30 15.04 38.85
C LEU A 100 -9.82 16.28 38.07
N PRO A 101 -9.24 17.29 38.75
CA PRO A 101 -9.02 18.61 38.17
C PRO A 101 -7.83 18.66 37.24
N ARG A 102 -7.96 19.52 36.22
CA ARG A 102 -6.88 19.92 35.29
C ARG A 102 -5.68 20.43 36.10
N SER A 103 -4.60 19.66 36.10
CA SER A 103 -3.28 20.19 36.43
C SER A 103 -2.51 20.46 35.14
N VAL A 104 -2.19 21.73 34.94
CA VAL A 104 -1.29 22.26 33.94
C VAL A 104 0.11 21.66 34.21
N LEU A 105 0.58 20.81 33.34
CA LEU A 105 1.99 20.42 33.27
C LEU A 105 2.63 21.13 32.06
N THR A 106 3.21 22.28 32.33
CA THR A 106 4.26 22.87 31.52
C THR A 106 5.51 22.03 31.67
N SER A 107 5.85 21.21 30.68
CA SER A 107 7.18 20.65 30.57
C SER A 107 7.87 21.27 29.35
N SER A 108 8.84 22.12 29.62
CA SER A 108 9.78 22.64 28.66
C SER A 108 10.64 21.51 28.09
N SER A 109 10.44 21.19 26.82
CA SER A 109 11.33 20.32 26.06
C SER A 109 12.36 21.15 25.28
N PRO A 110 13.57 20.65 25.08
CA PRO A 110 14.64 21.41 24.41
C PRO A 110 14.35 21.57 22.91
N LYS A 111 14.62 22.77 22.41
CA LYS A 111 14.55 23.13 20.99
C LYS A 111 15.63 22.40 20.21
N LEU A 112 15.26 21.42 19.42
CA LEU A 112 15.99 20.96 18.25
C LEU A 112 15.13 21.31 17.04
N GLY A 113 15.74 21.78 15.94
CA GLY A 113 15.06 22.38 14.80
C GLY A 113 14.22 21.39 13.98
N GLU A 114 13.01 21.13 14.47
CA GLU A 114 12.15 20.00 14.06
C GLU A 114 10.87 20.42 13.35
N GLY A 115 10.67 21.71 13.06
CA GLY A 115 9.32 22.18 12.74
C GLY A 115 8.86 21.92 11.32
N ASP A 116 9.75 22.01 10.32
CA ASP A 116 9.29 22.44 9.00
C ASP A 116 8.64 21.33 8.12
N ARG A 117 9.11 20.08 8.17
CA ARG A 117 8.64 19.06 7.20
C ARG A 117 7.36 18.33 7.61
N ARG A 118 7.19 18.03 8.90
CA ARG A 118 5.96 17.38 9.37
C ARG A 118 4.77 18.33 9.33
N GLU A 119 4.97 19.58 9.67
CA GLU A 119 3.93 20.61 9.59
C GLU A 119 3.55 20.90 8.13
N ALA A 120 4.51 20.93 7.20
CA ALA A 120 4.25 21.13 5.78
C ALA A 120 3.38 20.02 5.18
N VAL A 121 3.66 18.73 5.51
CA VAL A 121 2.83 17.60 5.03
C VAL A 121 1.40 17.68 5.56
N VAL A 122 1.24 18.01 6.85
CA VAL A 122 -0.10 18.13 7.47
C VAL A 122 -0.87 19.35 6.94
N GLU A 123 -0.20 20.47 6.67
CA GLU A 123 -0.85 21.65 6.08
C GLU A 123 -1.29 21.40 4.63
N GLU A 124 -0.47 20.74 3.82
CA GLU A 124 -0.76 20.48 2.40
C GLU A 124 -1.92 19.50 2.22
N CYS A 125 -2.07 18.53 3.15
CA CYS A 125 -3.16 17.55 3.15
C CYS A 125 -4.37 17.98 3.99
N ALA A 126 -4.38 19.15 4.60
CA ALA A 126 -5.44 19.57 5.53
C ALA A 126 -6.80 19.82 4.87
N LYS A 127 -6.93 19.79 3.54
CA LYS A 127 -8.19 20.06 2.82
C LYS A 127 -8.16 19.45 1.40
N PRO A 128 -9.33 18.97 0.86
CA PRO A 128 -10.58 18.81 1.59
C PRO A 128 -10.71 17.45 2.30
N ILE A 129 -10.03 16.37 1.87
CA ILE A 129 -10.14 15.05 2.52
C ILE A 129 -8.82 14.25 2.45
N THR A 130 -8.49 13.56 3.54
CA THR A 130 -7.38 12.59 3.59
C THR A 130 -7.93 11.19 3.86
N LEU A 131 -7.50 10.22 3.07
CA LEU A 131 -7.91 8.83 3.16
C LEU A 131 -6.70 7.93 3.41
N PHE A 132 -6.85 6.91 4.27
CA PHE A 132 -5.91 5.81 4.38
C PHE A 132 -6.45 4.57 3.70
N GLU A 133 -5.57 3.77 3.11
CA GLU A 133 -5.91 2.55 2.37
C GLU A 133 -6.92 2.82 1.24
N ALA A 134 -6.78 3.94 0.56
CA ALA A 134 -7.69 4.29 -0.53
C ALA A 134 -7.52 3.33 -1.71
N GLY A 135 -8.62 2.70 -2.13
CA GLY A 135 -8.59 1.70 -3.21
C GLY A 135 -8.85 2.29 -4.58
N PHE A 136 -8.04 1.91 -5.55
CA PHE A 136 -8.23 2.25 -6.96
C PHE A 136 -8.11 0.99 -7.81
N GLN A 137 -8.95 0.90 -8.84
CA GLN A 137 -8.92 -0.25 -9.75
C GLN A 137 -8.96 0.23 -11.19
N TYR A 138 -7.99 -0.20 -11.96
CA TYR A 138 -7.90 0.00 -13.39
C TYR A 138 -7.22 -1.20 -14.05
N ASP A 139 -7.63 -1.56 -15.28
CA ASP A 139 -7.05 -2.66 -16.06
C ASP A 139 -6.94 -3.98 -15.27
N ASP A 140 -8.02 -4.35 -14.52
CA ASP A 140 -8.11 -5.52 -13.62
C ASP A 140 -7.04 -5.56 -12.51
N VAL A 141 -6.39 -4.45 -12.22
CA VAL A 141 -5.43 -4.29 -11.13
C VAL A 141 -6.05 -3.46 -10.01
N LEU A 142 -6.02 -4.00 -8.79
CA LEU A 142 -6.39 -3.28 -7.58
C LEU A 142 -5.14 -2.83 -6.83
N VAL A 143 -5.11 -1.55 -6.46
CA VAL A 143 -4.11 -1.00 -5.54
C VAL A 143 -4.79 -0.34 -4.35
N LEU A 144 -4.15 -0.41 -3.19
CA LEU A 144 -4.52 0.34 -2.00
C LEU A 144 -3.35 1.30 -1.74
N ALA A 145 -3.64 2.60 -1.75
CA ALA A 145 -2.66 3.65 -1.47
C ALA A 145 -2.65 3.96 0.02
N ASP A 146 -1.47 4.00 0.63
CA ASP A 146 -1.32 4.14 2.08
C ASP A 146 -1.93 5.45 2.60
N VAL A 147 -1.64 6.60 1.92
CA VAL A 147 -2.22 7.91 2.22
C VAL A 147 -2.56 8.64 0.93
N VAL A 148 -3.79 9.14 0.84
CA VAL A 148 -4.30 9.93 -0.29
C VAL A 148 -4.86 11.23 0.25
N CYS A 149 -4.33 12.36 -0.21
CA CYS A 149 -4.80 13.69 0.12
C CYS A 149 -5.45 14.32 -1.12
N GLN A 150 -6.74 14.63 -1.04
CA GLN A 150 -7.41 15.37 -2.12
C GLN A 150 -7.18 16.86 -1.94
N ARG A 151 -6.80 17.53 -3.02
CA ARG A 151 -6.61 18.98 -3.09
C ARG A 151 -7.93 19.69 -3.38
N GLU A 152 -7.93 21.03 -3.27
CA GLU A 152 -9.11 21.86 -3.55
C GLU A 152 -9.57 21.77 -5.02
N ASP A 153 -8.66 21.51 -5.95
CA ASP A 153 -8.96 21.31 -7.36
C ASP A 153 -9.44 19.89 -7.70
N GLY A 154 -9.46 18.99 -6.72
CA GLY A 154 -9.86 17.59 -6.85
C GLY A 154 -8.72 16.64 -7.24
N SER A 155 -7.54 17.15 -7.58
CA SER A 155 -6.36 16.32 -7.83
C SER A 155 -5.84 15.69 -6.54
N LEU A 156 -4.97 14.67 -6.65
CA LEU A 156 -4.54 13.87 -5.52
C LEU A 156 -3.03 14.00 -5.27
N ASP A 157 -2.66 14.18 -4.01
CA ASP A 157 -1.32 13.93 -3.51
C ASP A 157 -1.29 12.55 -2.84
N ILE A 158 -0.40 11.67 -3.32
CA ILE A 158 -0.28 10.28 -2.89
C ILE A 158 1.00 10.11 -2.09
N TYR A 159 0.92 9.37 -0.98
CA TYR A 159 2.10 8.99 -0.19
C TYR A 159 2.09 7.47 0.01
N GLU A 160 3.09 6.81 -0.54
CA GLU A 160 3.37 5.38 -0.35
C GLU A 160 4.49 5.23 0.68
N VAL A 161 4.22 4.50 1.76
CA VAL A 161 5.10 4.40 2.93
C VAL A 161 5.94 3.13 2.89
N LYS A 162 7.25 3.26 3.05
CA LYS A 162 8.21 2.16 3.02
C LYS A 162 9.18 2.27 4.19
N SER A 163 9.26 1.23 5.01
CA SER A 163 10.14 1.22 6.21
C SER A 163 11.64 1.09 5.93
N GLY A 164 12.04 0.99 4.66
CA GLY A 164 13.46 0.97 4.28
C GLY A 164 14.12 2.33 4.45
N THR A 165 15.46 2.34 4.50
CA THR A 165 16.27 3.57 4.64
C THR A 165 16.76 4.12 3.30
N THR A 166 16.46 3.44 2.20
CA THR A 166 16.88 3.83 0.85
C THR A 166 15.77 3.57 -0.15
N LEU A 167 15.67 4.42 -1.15
CA LEU A 167 14.75 4.29 -2.25
C LEU A 167 15.24 3.20 -3.22
N SER A 168 14.72 1.98 -3.07
CA SER A 168 15.08 0.82 -3.90
C SER A 168 14.33 0.81 -5.24
N GLU A 169 14.88 0.08 -6.22
CA GLU A 169 14.22 -0.17 -7.50
C GLU A 169 12.85 -0.87 -7.32
N THR A 170 12.73 -1.77 -6.35
CA THR A 170 11.46 -2.44 -6.04
C THR A 170 10.41 -1.45 -5.56
N TYR A 171 10.80 -0.44 -4.75
CA TYR A 171 9.88 0.61 -4.31
C TYR A 171 9.44 1.49 -5.47
N ARG A 172 10.33 1.81 -6.42
CA ARG A 172 9.99 2.55 -7.64
C ARG A 172 8.99 1.79 -8.52
N ARG A 173 9.20 0.50 -8.72
CA ARG A 173 8.29 -0.37 -9.49
C ARG A 173 6.93 -0.54 -8.84
N ASP A 174 6.89 -0.64 -7.52
CA ASP A 174 5.64 -0.68 -6.74
C ASP A 174 4.87 0.64 -6.87
N ALA A 175 5.56 1.77 -6.70
CA ALA A 175 5.00 3.10 -6.88
C ALA A 175 4.53 3.34 -8.33
N ALA A 176 5.30 2.87 -9.35
CA ALA A 176 4.94 3.01 -10.75
C ALA A 176 3.64 2.28 -11.11
N LEU A 177 3.43 1.07 -10.57
CA LEU A 177 2.16 0.38 -10.72
C LEU A 177 1.00 1.19 -10.11
N GLN A 178 1.19 1.69 -8.89
CA GLN A 178 0.16 2.47 -8.21
C GLN A 178 -0.14 3.76 -8.96
N HIS A 179 0.90 4.49 -9.38
CA HIS A 179 0.74 5.70 -10.19
C HIS A 179 0.00 5.41 -11.49
N TYR A 180 0.33 4.31 -12.19
CA TYR A 180 -0.38 3.87 -13.40
C TYR A 180 -1.87 3.67 -13.13
N VAL A 181 -2.23 2.91 -12.10
CA VAL A 181 -3.64 2.61 -11.78
C VAL A 181 -4.38 3.88 -11.33
N ILE A 182 -3.80 4.66 -10.43
CA ILE A 182 -4.46 5.82 -9.83
C ILE A 182 -4.67 6.92 -10.87
N SER A 183 -3.67 7.20 -11.71
CA SER A 183 -3.74 8.25 -12.73
C SER A 183 -4.76 7.96 -13.84
N HIS A 184 -5.14 6.68 -14.02
CA HIS A 184 -6.26 6.31 -14.91
C HIS A 184 -7.64 6.43 -14.23
N CYS A 185 -7.67 6.60 -12.90
CA CYS A 185 -8.90 6.82 -12.13
C CYS A 185 -9.12 8.28 -11.77
N ARG A 186 -8.06 8.99 -11.42
CA ARG A 186 -8.06 10.39 -10.93
C ARG A 186 -6.81 11.12 -11.38
N GLU A 187 -6.87 12.46 -11.43
CA GLU A 187 -5.70 13.29 -11.64
C GLU A 187 -4.77 13.20 -10.43
N VAL A 188 -3.50 12.84 -10.66
CA VAL A 188 -2.45 12.79 -9.63
C VAL A 188 -1.62 14.06 -9.75
N HIS A 189 -1.58 14.86 -8.69
CA HIS A 189 -0.74 16.05 -8.62
C HIS A 189 0.68 15.68 -8.21
N THR A 190 0.83 14.91 -7.11
CA THR A 190 2.13 14.35 -6.71
C THR A 190 1.99 12.89 -6.28
N PHE A 191 3.03 12.10 -6.58
CA PHE A 191 3.20 10.75 -6.06
C PHE A 191 4.51 10.65 -5.29
N ASN A 192 4.42 10.50 -3.99
CA ASN A 192 5.53 10.54 -3.07
C ASN A 192 5.81 9.17 -2.48
N ILE A 193 7.10 8.79 -2.37
CA ILE A 193 7.53 7.70 -1.50
C ILE A 193 8.04 8.29 -0.20
N VAL A 194 7.54 7.74 0.91
CA VAL A 194 7.96 8.07 2.28
C VAL A 194 8.81 6.92 2.80
N TYR A 195 10.04 7.20 3.21
CA TYR A 195 10.94 6.18 3.76
C TYR A 195 11.73 6.69 4.95
N SER A 196 12.39 5.78 5.69
CA SER A 196 13.04 6.11 6.95
C SER A 196 14.32 6.93 6.74
N GLY A 197 14.39 8.12 7.35
CA GLY A 197 15.61 8.86 7.60
C GLY A 197 16.28 8.43 8.91
N ILE A 198 17.27 9.21 9.39
CA ILE A 198 17.98 8.92 10.65
C ILE A 198 17.04 9.15 11.84
N ASP A 199 16.30 10.27 11.85
CA ASP A 199 15.38 10.63 12.94
C ASP A 199 14.03 11.16 12.42
N ASP A 200 13.76 11.05 11.09
CA ASP A 200 12.59 11.64 10.46
C ASP A 200 12.15 10.84 9.22
N PHE A 201 11.01 11.22 8.63
CA PHE A 201 10.56 10.74 7.33
C PHE A 201 11.30 11.47 6.20
N ILE A 202 11.77 10.72 5.21
CA ILE A 202 12.23 11.29 3.94
C ILE A 202 11.09 11.13 2.95
N ILE A 203 10.66 12.24 2.36
CA ILE A 203 9.59 12.28 1.35
C ILE A 203 10.24 12.64 0.03
N THR A 204 10.03 11.79 -0.99
CA THR A 204 10.57 12.00 -2.33
C THR A 204 9.45 11.94 -3.35
N ASP A 205 9.23 13.05 -4.05
CA ASP A 205 8.33 13.11 -5.19
C ASP A 205 8.94 12.36 -6.39
N LEU A 206 8.18 11.44 -6.94
CA LEU A 206 8.57 10.63 -8.10
C LEU A 206 7.60 10.77 -9.27
N THR A 207 6.66 11.71 -9.25
CA THR A 207 5.56 11.82 -10.19
C THR A 207 6.02 11.71 -11.66
N ASP A 208 6.97 12.55 -12.07
CA ASP A 208 7.49 12.54 -13.45
C ASP A 208 8.25 11.26 -13.80
N GLU A 209 9.02 10.72 -12.83
CA GLU A 209 9.76 9.48 -13.01
C GLU A 209 8.83 8.30 -13.23
N LEU A 210 7.72 8.22 -12.46
CA LEU A 210 6.76 7.12 -12.54
C LEU A 210 5.92 7.20 -13.82
N ALA A 211 5.60 8.40 -14.30
CA ALA A 211 4.80 8.60 -15.50
C ALA A 211 5.46 7.99 -16.73
N VAL A 212 6.79 8.08 -16.87
CA VAL A 212 7.51 7.50 -18.02
C VAL A 212 7.55 5.97 -18.00
N MET A 213 7.21 5.32 -16.88
CA MET A 213 7.19 3.86 -16.74
C MET A 213 5.86 3.23 -17.19
N HIS A 214 4.83 4.01 -17.50
CA HIS A 214 3.47 3.51 -17.78
C HIS A 214 3.41 2.47 -18.89
N ASP A 215 4.16 2.65 -19.99
CA ASP A 215 4.19 1.70 -21.11
C ASP A 215 4.77 0.33 -20.69
N GLU A 216 5.79 0.31 -19.83
CA GLU A 216 6.36 -0.91 -19.27
C GLU A 216 5.36 -1.59 -18.36
N ILE A 217 4.70 -0.80 -17.47
CA ILE A 217 3.68 -1.30 -16.55
C ILE A 217 2.53 -1.97 -17.31
N ALA A 218 1.98 -1.32 -18.33
CA ALA A 218 0.89 -1.87 -19.16
C ALA A 218 1.27 -3.20 -19.82
N LYS A 219 2.49 -3.30 -20.37
CA LYS A 219 3.01 -4.54 -20.96
C LYS A 219 3.13 -5.66 -19.93
N ASN A 220 3.68 -5.34 -18.76
CA ASN A 220 3.83 -6.31 -17.67
C ASN A 220 2.45 -6.80 -17.16
N ILE A 221 1.48 -5.90 -16.98
CA ILE A 221 0.10 -6.27 -16.58
C ILE A 221 -0.49 -7.24 -17.60
N THR A 222 -0.36 -6.94 -18.90
CA THR A 222 -0.87 -7.80 -19.96
C THR A 222 -0.26 -9.20 -19.91
N ALA A 223 1.05 -9.30 -19.77
CA ALA A 223 1.75 -10.59 -19.65
C ALA A 223 1.33 -11.36 -18.37
N MET A 224 1.26 -10.66 -17.23
CA MET A 224 0.88 -11.27 -15.95
C MET A 224 -0.56 -11.77 -15.95
N LYS A 225 -1.49 -11.08 -16.63
CA LYS A 225 -2.88 -11.56 -16.79
C LYS A 225 -2.91 -12.89 -17.53
N GLN A 226 -2.08 -13.08 -18.55
CA GLN A 226 -1.98 -14.36 -19.25
C GLN A 226 -1.50 -15.46 -18.30
N ILE A 227 -0.48 -15.20 -17.47
CA ILE A 227 0.05 -16.15 -16.49
C ILE A 227 -1.02 -16.55 -15.48
N VAL A 228 -1.77 -15.60 -14.91
CA VAL A 228 -2.78 -15.91 -13.88
C VAL A 228 -4.04 -16.58 -14.45
N MET A 229 -4.30 -16.45 -15.74
CA MET A 229 -5.40 -17.13 -16.42
C MET A 229 -5.03 -18.52 -16.94
N ASP A 230 -3.73 -18.84 -17.05
CA ASP A 230 -3.28 -20.16 -17.48
C ASP A 230 -3.58 -21.20 -16.38
N THR A 231 -4.07 -22.35 -16.78
CA THR A 231 -4.33 -23.49 -15.88
C THR A 231 -3.07 -24.29 -15.55
N ASN A 232 -2.00 -24.08 -16.30
CA ASN A 232 -0.76 -24.83 -16.14
C ASN A 232 0.26 -24.00 -15.35
N GLU A 233 0.89 -24.64 -14.38
CA GLU A 233 2.01 -24.04 -13.64
C GLU A 233 3.19 -23.77 -14.57
N PRO A 234 3.72 -22.52 -14.65
CA PRO A 234 4.89 -22.19 -15.48
C PRO A 234 6.13 -23.00 -15.10
N ASP A 235 6.90 -23.42 -16.10
CA ASP A 235 8.13 -24.18 -15.90
C ASP A 235 9.35 -23.26 -15.71
N THR A 236 9.28 -22.38 -14.72
CA THR A 236 10.38 -21.48 -14.38
C THR A 236 11.33 -22.18 -13.40
N PRO A 237 12.59 -22.47 -13.77
CA PRO A 237 13.53 -23.13 -12.89
C PRO A 237 13.91 -22.24 -11.70
N THR A 238 14.34 -22.87 -10.59
CA THR A 238 14.88 -22.12 -9.45
C THR A 238 16.20 -21.43 -9.79
N GLY A 239 16.45 -20.24 -9.23
CA GLY A 239 17.65 -19.46 -9.49
C GLY A 239 17.80 -18.28 -8.53
N GLN A 240 18.66 -17.32 -8.89
CA GLN A 240 18.92 -16.15 -8.06
C GLN A 240 17.65 -15.31 -7.79
N HIS A 241 16.71 -15.27 -8.72
CA HIS A 241 15.43 -14.59 -8.55
C HIS A 241 14.59 -15.16 -7.39
N CYS A 242 14.86 -16.40 -6.93
CA CYS A 242 14.21 -16.94 -5.74
C CYS A 242 14.62 -16.24 -4.43
N MET A 243 15.73 -15.49 -4.47
CA MET A 243 16.28 -14.76 -3.31
C MET A 243 16.25 -13.24 -3.46
N THR A 244 16.07 -12.74 -4.69
CA THR A 244 16.18 -11.31 -5.00
C THR A 244 14.94 -10.87 -5.80
N PRO A 245 14.31 -9.73 -5.47
CA PRO A 245 14.63 -8.79 -4.39
C PRO A 245 14.25 -9.29 -2.98
N TYR A 246 13.38 -10.29 -2.89
CA TYR A 246 12.94 -10.91 -1.64
C TYR A 246 13.00 -12.43 -1.74
N GLU A 247 13.24 -13.09 -0.62
CA GLU A 247 13.14 -14.54 -0.54
C GLU A 247 11.73 -15.00 -0.93
N CYS A 248 11.66 -15.90 -1.91
CA CYS A 248 10.39 -16.40 -2.45
C CYS A 248 9.75 -17.41 -1.47
N PRO A 249 8.47 -17.25 -1.09
CA PRO A 249 7.83 -18.17 -0.16
C PRO A 249 7.51 -19.53 -0.76
N TYR A 250 7.71 -19.74 -2.07
CA TYR A 250 7.41 -20.98 -2.79
C TYR A 250 8.62 -21.85 -3.06
N GLN A 251 9.81 -21.51 -2.57
CA GLN A 251 11.05 -22.26 -2.84
C GLN A 251 10.94 -23.75 -2.50
N ALA A 252 10.32 -24.09 -1.37
CA ALA A 252 10.16 -25.48 -0.95
C ALA A 252 9.36 -26.29 -1.98
N HIS A 253 8.30 -25.73 -2.56
CA HIS A 253 7.52 -26.34 -3.62
C HIS A 253 8.37 -26.54 -4.89
N CYS A 254 9.04 -25.48 -5.35
CA CYS A 254 9.84 -25.53 -6.56
C CYS A 254 11.01 -26.50 -6.48
N GLN A 255 11.63 -26.68 -5.30
CA GLN A 255 12.74 -27.60 -5.07
C GLN A 255 12.29 -29.06 -4.93
N SER A 256 11.06 -29.31 -4.52
CA SER A 256 10.54 -30.69 -4.34
C SER A 256 10.33 -31.43 -5.66
N GLY A 257 10.36 -30.76 -6.81
CA GLY A 257 10.12 -31.34 -8.13
C GLY A 257 8.67 -31.84 -8.36
N VAL A 258 7.77 -31.61 -7.39
CA VAL A 258 6.38 -32.01 -7.50
C VAL A 258 5.64 -30.97 -8.33
N ARG A 259 5.32 -31.30 -9.58
CA ARG A 259 4.33 -30.59 -10.38
C ARG A 259 2.95 -31.08 -9.96
N GLN A 260 2.15 -30.24 -9.33
CA GLN A 260 0.74 -30.58 -9.11
C GLN A 260 0.02 -30.42 -10.45
N LEU A 261 -0.27 -31.55 -11.10
CA LEU A 261 -1.30 -31.58 -12.14
C LEU A 261 -2.64 -31.32 -11.43
N THR A 262 -3.27 -30.20 -11.71
CA THR A 262 -4.65 -29.94 -11.31
C THR A 262 -5.52 -30.96 -12.03
N LEU A 263 -5.93 -32.01 -11.34
CA LEU A 263 -7.01 -32.87 -11.78
C LEU A 263 -8.31 -32.10 -11.60
N PHE A 264 -8.99 -31.83 -12.70
CA PHE A 264 -10.36 -31.31 -12.77
C PHE A 264 -11.38 -32.32 -12.25
#